data_6d9b4b263d36ab1372718bfffba6a5af
#
_entry.id   6d9b4b263d36ab1372718bfffba6a5af
#
_cell.length_a   1.000
_cell.length_b   1.000
_cell.length_c   1.000
_cell.angle_alpha   90.00
_cell.angle_beta   90.00
_cell.angle_gamma   90.00
#
_symmetry.space_group_name_H-M   'P 1'
#
loop_
_entity.id
_entity.type
_entity.pdbx_description
1 polymer ?
#
loop_
_entity_poly.entity_id
_entity_poly.type
_entity_poly.pdbx_seq_one_letter_code
_entity_poly.pdbx_strand_id
1 'polypeptide(L)'
;MRVHDLLGIGLGPFNLGLAALADPLPDVDAVFLEGRDEVSWHPGMMLPEATLQVPFLADLVTMADPTSRWSFLAFLKETGRLYPFYVRESFYPLRSEYDDYLRWVADRLPSVRLGQQVTGVERGDDGVYTATTTAGDTWHARRLVLGVGTRPSLPDSVRAAGGPAVHTADYLPARERLQRCRTITVVGSGQSAAEVYHDLLAASPDHDYDLVWLTRSPRYFPMEYTKLTLELTSPEYSTYFQGLPDATRARLLREQRSLYKGISGELVDAISDLHYRLRVQGHGPRTTLVTNTSLTGATWDGRAYDLALHHDETDEDFALRTDGLVLGTGYRAELPAFLDGVRDRLRLDGEGRPCADASYAVDVTGREVFVQNAEEHTHGFVAPDLGMGAHRSATILNAVTGREAYPVEKRVATQTFGVPEHLRTHRTAHPQEVSA
;
A
#
# COMPACT_ATOMS: atom_id res chain seq x y z
N MET A 1 10.59 -25.34 -24.82
CA MET A 1 9.80 -24.49 -23.93
C MET A 1 10.52 -24.50 -22.59
N ARG A 2 10.93 -23.32 -22.07
CA ARG A 2 11.53 -23.20 -20.72
C ARG A 2 10.40 -23.06 -19.71
N VAL A 3 10.41 -23.88 -18.67
CA VAL A 3 9.45 -23.81 -17.56
C VAL A 3 10.19 -23.32 -16.32
N HIS A 4 9.84 -22.14 -15.83
CA HIS A 4 10.41 -21.56 -14.61
C HIS A 4 9.81 -22.21 -13.37
N ASP A 5 10.53 -22.17 -12.26
CA ASP A 5 9.99 -22.60 -10.95
C ASP A 5 8.98 -21.59 -10.42
N LEU A 6 9.22 -20.29 -10.71
CA LEU A 6 8.43 -19.17 -10.21
C LEU A 6 8.27 -18.06 -11.26
N LEU A 7 7.04 -17.60 -11.47
CA LEU A 7 6.70 -16.43 -12.28
C LEU A 7 6.04 -15.38 -11.40
N GLY A 8 6.69 -14.24 -11.24
CA GLY A 8 6.11 -13.05 -10.62
C GLY A 8 5.36 -12.20 -11.65
N ILE A 9 4.13 -11.78 -11.33
CA ILE A 9 3.34 -10.88 -12.18
C ILE A 9 3.18 -9.54 -11.45
N GLY A 10 3.69 -8.46 -12.07
CA GLY A 10 3.88 -7.13 -11.49
C GLY A 10 5.20 -7.02 -10.73
N LEU A 11 5.84 -5.83 -10.79
CA LEU A 11 7.15 -5.57 -10.22
C LEU A 11 7.15 -4.32 -9.33
N GLY A 12 6.24 -4.28 -8.36
CA GLY A 12 6.33 -3.33 -7.26
C GLY A 12 7.38 -3.75 -6.23
N PRO A 13 7.60 -2.97 -5.15
CA PRO A 13 8.62 -3.27 -4.13
C PRO A 13 8.57 -4.72 -3.61
N PHE A 14 7.38 -5.28 -3.43
CA PHE A 14 7.24 -6.62 -2.88
C PHE A 14 7.76 -7.72 -3.82
N ASN A 15 7.35 -7.73 -5.10
CA ASN A 15 7.86 -8.71 -6.05
C ASN A 15 9.33 -8.45 -6.42
N LEU A 16 9.77 -7.19 -6.39
CA LEU A 16 11.19 -6.87 -6.58
C LEU A 16 12.05 -7.37 -5.42
N GLY A 17 11.55 -7.28 -4.17
CA GLY A 17 12.18 -7.89 -2.99
C GLY A 17 12.25 -9.41 -3.10
N LEU A 18 11.17 -10.04 -3.57
CA LEU A 18 11.16 -11.48 -3.84
C LEU A 18 12.18 -11.86 -4.92
N ALA A 19 12.28 -11.08 -6.00
CA ALA A 19 13.27 -11.29 -7.06
C ALA A 19 14.70 -11.15 -6.55
N ALA A 20 14.96 -10.14 -5.72
CA ALA A 20 16.26 -9.89 -5.10
C ALA A 20 16.69 -11.00 -4.12
N LEU A 21 15.75 -11.56 -3.35
CA LEU A 21 16.01 -12.70 -2.46
C LEU A 21 16.08 -14.04 -3.24
N ALA A 22 15.42 -14.17 -4.39
CA ALA A 22 15.54 -15.38 -5.24
C ALA A 22 16.87 -15.43 -5.99
N ASP A 23 17.48 -14.29 -6.32
CA ASP A 23 18.71 -14.20 -7.14
C ASP A 23 19.90 -15.02 -6.63
N PRO A 24 20.23 -15.07 -5.30
CA PRO A 24 21.32 -15.90 -4.80
C PRO A 24 20.98 -17.39 -4.64
N LEU A 25 19.75 -17.84 -4.92
CA LEU A 25 19.30 -19.21 -4.75
C LEU A 25 19.48 -19.99 -6.07
N PRO A 26 20.50 -20.86 -6.17
CA PRO A 26 20.82 -21.53 -7.44
C PRO A 26 19.79 -22.58 -7.86
N ASP A 27 18.94 -23.00 -6.94
CA ASP A 27 17.86 -23.98 -7.11
C ASP A 27 16.49 -23.33 -7.40
N VAL A 28 16.44 -22.01 -7.65
CA VAL A 28 15.21 -21.28 -7.99
C VAL A 28 15.37 -20.57 -9.33
N ASP A 29 14.77 -21.11 -10.39
CA ASP A 29 14.66 -20.43 -11.67
C ASP A 29 13.40 -19.54 -11.67
N ALA A 30 13.59 -18.23 -11.40
CA ALA A 30 12.50 -17.26 -11.30
C ALA A 30 12.55 -16.23 -12.44
N VAL A 31 11.37 -15.78 -12.86
CA VAL A 31 11.20 -14.63 -13.78
C VAL A 31 10.09 -13.73 -13.28
N PHE A 32 10.25 -12.40 -13.45
CA PHE A 32 9.29 -11.40 -12.98
C PHE A 32 8.91 -10.49 -14.14
N LEU A 33 7.61 -10.37 -14.40
CA LEU A 33 7.05 -9.61 -15.52
C LEU A 33 6.43 -8.31 -15.01
N GLU A 34 6.83 -7.19 -15.61
CA GLU A 34 6.25 -5.87 -15.39
C GLU A 34 5.66 -5.34 -16.71
N GLY A 35 4.44 -4.83 -16.65
CA GLY A 35 3.74 -4.31 -17.84
C GLY A 35 4.28 -2.98 -18.35
N ARG A 36 4.91 -2.19 -17.48
CA ARG A 36 5.52 -0.90 -17.85
C ARG A 36 6.94 -1.12 -18.42
N ASP A 37 7.40 -0.17 -19.22
CA ASP A 37 8.74 -0.18 -19.79
C ASP A 37 9.82 0.27 -18.79
N GLU A 38 9.42 0.80 -17.65
CA GLU A 38 10.31 1.22 -16.56
C GLU A 38 9.69 0.94 -15.19
N VAL A 39 10.55 0.77 -14.18
CA VAL A 39 10.13 0.74 -12.78
C VAL A 39 9.90 2.17 -12.30
N SER A 40 8.70 2.44 -11.81
CA SER A 40 8.33 3.73 -11.21
C SER A 40 7.31 3.51 -10.11
N TRP A 41 7.64 3.95 -8.90
CA TRP A 41 6.82 3.74 -7.72
C TRP A 41 6.13 5.04 -7.31
N HIS A 42 4.79 5.09 -7.41
CA HIS A 42 3.96 6.27 -7.11
C HIS A 42 4.39 7.57 -7.81
N PRO A 43 4.60 7.58 -9.15
CA PRO A 43 5.18 8.72 -9.86
C PRO A 43 4.39 10.03 -9.68
N GLY A 44 3.08 9.96 -9.51
CA GLY A 44 2.25 11.15 -9.28
C GLY A 44 2.35 11.75 -7.87
N MET A 45 3.11 11.12 -6.95
CA MET A 45 3.30 11.55 -5.57
C MET A 45 4.79 11.71 -5.19
N MET A 46 5.67 11.92 -6.19
CA MET A 46 7.11 12.17 -5.98
C MET A 46 7.37 13.65 -5.62
N LEU A 47 6.69 14.13 -4.58
CA LEU A 47 6.96 15.47 -4.04
C LEU A 47 8.40 15.54 -3.51
N PRO A 48 9.13 16.64 -3.73
CA PRO A 48 10.57 16.72 -3.43
C PRO A 48 10.95 16.41 -1.98
N GLU A 49 10.11 16.79 -1.02
CA GLU A 49 10.35 16.60 0.41
C GLU A 49 9.70 15.34 0.98
N ALA A 50 8.96 14.59 0.17
CA ALA A 50 8.25 13.40 0.63
C ALA A 50 9.24 12.28 1.02
N THR A 51 9.14 11.83 2.27
CA THR A 51 9.90 10.69 2.80
C THR A 51 9.06 9.42 2.82
N LEU A 52 9.73 8.28 2.97
CA LEU A 52 9.07 7.07 3.44
C LEU A 52 8.62 7.28 4.89
N GLN A 53 7.54 6.59 5.28
CA GLN A 53 7.05 6.58 6.66
C GLN A 53 7.65 5.43 7.49
N VAL A 54 8.64 4.72 6.91
CA VAL A 54 9.37 3.62 7.52
C VAL A 54 10.87 3.86 7.33
N PRO A 55 11.72 3.38 8.27
CA PRO A 55 13.16 3.54 8.16
C PRO A 55 13.73 2.73 7.00
N PHE A 56 14.95 3.07 6.57
CA PHE A 56 15.64 2.43 5.44
C PHE A 56 15.80 0.90 5.57
N LEU A 57 15.70 0.35 6.77
CA LEU A 57 15.70 -1.10 7.01
C LEU A 57 14.48 -1.81 6.41
N ALA A 58 13.41 -1.07 6.13
CA ALA A 58 12.25 -1.57 5.38
C ALA A 58 12.50 -1.57 3.86
N ASP A 59 13.71 -1.93 3.47
CA ASP A 59 14.12 -2.13 2.09
C ASP A 59 13.65 -3.49 1.54
N LEU A 60 14.13 -3.88 0.39
CA LEU A 60 13.68 -5.09 -0.30
C LEU A 60 14.11 -6.40 0.39
N VAL A 61 15.21 -6.40 1.18
CA VAL A 61 15.92 -7.63 1.55
C VAL A 61 16.44 -7.68 2.98
N THR A 62 16.78 -6.51 3.57
CA THR A 62 17.60 -6.44 4.79
C THR A 62 17.00 -7.19 5.97
N MET A 63 15.68 -7.19 6.15
CA MET A 63 15.01 -7.90 7.24
C MET A 63 15.00 -9.44 7.07
N ALA A 64 15.36 -9.96 5.88
CA ALA A 64 15.53 -11.41 5.65
C ALA A 64 16.99 -11.79 5.45
N ASP A 65 17.77 -10.93 4.77
CA ASP A 65 19.21 -11.11 4.55
C ASP A 65 19.94 -9.75 4.69
N PRO A 66 20.44 -9.43 5.89
CA PRO A 66 21.17 -8.17 6.12
C PRO A 66 22.52 -8.10 5.38
N THR A 67 22.97 -9.19 4.78
CA THR A 67 24.23 -9.24 4.01
C THR A 67 24.01 -9.11 2.52
N SER A 68 22.77 -9.01 2.07
CA SER A 68 22.39 -8.97 0.67
C SER A 68 23.03 -7.80 -0.07
N ARG A 69 23.59 -8.09 -1.24
CA ARG A 69 24.11 -7.08 -2.17
C ARG A 69 23.00 -6.15 -2.72
N TRP A 70 21.74 -6.51 -2.53
CA TRP A 70 20.57 -5.78 -2.99
C TRP A 70 19.99 -4.86 -1.91
N SER A 71 20.67 -4.68 -0.76
CA SER A 71 20.23 -3.81 0.30
C SER A 71 20.28 -2.32 -0.08
N PHE A 72 19.47 -1.50 0.57
CA PHE A 72 19.51 -0.04 0.41
C PHE A 72 20.89 0.54 0.77
N LEU A 73 21.57 -0.03 1.76
CA LEU A 73 22.93 0.38 2.11
C LEU A 73 23.95 0.06 1.01
N ALA A 74 23.79 -1.08 0.31
CA ALA A 74 24.64 -1.43 -0.83
C ALA A 74 24.44 -0.43 -1.98
N PHE A 75 23.18 -0.07 -2.29
CA PHE A 75 22.85 0.96 -3.24
C PHE A 75 23.47 2.32 -2.89
N LEU A 76 23.32 2.78 -1.65
CA LEU A 76 23.94 4.03 -1.18
C LEU A 76 25.46 3.99 -1.30
N LYS A 77 26.08 2.84 -1.02
CA LYS A 77 27.53 2.69 -1.12
C LYS A 77 27.99 2.78 -2.58
N GLU A 78 27.34 2.06 -3.48
CA GLU A 78 27.70 2.05 -4.90
C GLU A 78 27.50 3.41 -5.55
N THR A 79 26.42 4.12 -5.18
CA THR A 79 26.11 5.46 -5.73
C THR A 79 26.84 6.61 -5.04
N GLY A 80 27.73 6.31 -4.06
CA GLY A 80 28.50 7.33 -3.33
C GLY A 80 27.69 8.16 -2.33
N ARG A 81 26.47 7.75 -2.02
CA ARG A 81 25.53 8.47 -1.14
C ARG A 81 25.55 8.02 0.33
N LEU A 82 26.31 6.97 0.69
CA LEU A 82 26.29 6.40 2.03
C LEU A 82 26.72 7.42 3.12
N TYR A 83 27.80 8.16 2.90
CA TYR A 83 28.22 9.20 3.86
C TYR A 83 27.26 10.38 3.95
N PRO A 84 26.78 10.98 2.85
CA PRO A 84 25.70 11.98 2.91
C PRO A 84 24.44 11.50 3.65
N PHE A 85 24.02 10.25 3.44
CA PHE A 85 22.89 9.67 4.14
C PHE A 85 23.16 9.54 5.64
N TYR A 86 24.36 9.10 6.03
CA TYR A 86 24.78 9.03 7.44
C TYR A 86 24.76 10.42 8.11
N VAL A 87 25.32 11.43 7.45
CA VAL A 87 25.40 12.82 7.98
C VAL A 87 24.01 13.46 8.10
N ARG A 88 23.05 13.03 7.27
CA ARG A 88 21.66 13.50 7.35
C ARG A 88 20.99 13.15 8.69
N GLU A 89 21.46 12.13 9.41
CA GLU A 89 20.93 11.67 10.69
C GLU A 89 19.41 11.40 10.70
N SER A 90 18.82 11.16 9.53
CA SER A 90 17.42 10.74 9.36
C SER A 90 17.40 9.38 8.67
N PHE A 91 16.79 8.40 9.34
CA PHE A 91 16.70 7.03 8.81
C PHE A 91 15.55 6.80 7.82
N TYR A 92 14.76 7.84 7.54
CA TYR A 92 13.65 7.81 6.59
C TYR A 92 14.12 8.32 5.23
N PRO A 93 14.31 7.45 4.21
CA PRO A 93 14.74 7.87 2.88
C PRO A 93 13.74 8.82 2.24
N LEU A 94 14.23 9.67 1.34
CA LEU A 94 13.32 10.38 0.43
C LEU A 94 12.61 9.35 -0.47
N ARG A 95 11.36 9.61 -0.80
CA ARG A 95 10.58 8.72 -1.67
C ARG A 95 11.24 8.59 -3.05
N SER A 96 11.78 9.67 -3.59
CA SER A 96 12.56 9.66 -4.83
C SER A 96 13.84 8.83 -4.74
N GLU A 97 14.53 8.86 -3.60
CA GLU A 97 15.74 8.04 -3.38
C GLU A 97 15.41 6.55 -3.27
N TYR A 98 14.25 6.23 -2.69
CA TYR A 98 13.76 4.86 -2.66
C TYR A 98 13.34 4.37 -4.06
N ASP A 99 12.72 5.21 -4.88
CA ASP A 99 12.39 4.89 -6.28
C ASP A 99 13.66 4.67 -7.12
N ASP A 100 14.71 5.48 -6.94
CA ASP A 100 16.03 5.26 -7.53
C ASP A 100 16.63 3.90 -7.12
N TYR A 101 16.46 3.53 -5.84
CA TYR A 101 16.90 2.22 -5.33
C TYR A 101 16.15 1.07 -6.00
N LEU A 102 14.83 1.19 -6.14
CA LEU A 102 14.03 0.16 -6.83
C LEU A 102 14.49 -0.02 -8.28
N ARG A 103 14.73 1.07 -9.01
CA ARG A 103 15.27 1.02 -10.37
C ARG A 103 16.66 0.40 -10.40
N TRP A 104 17.54 0.81 -9.49
CA TRP A 104 18.90 0.27 -9.39
C TRP A 104 18.91 -1.26 -9.21
N VAL A 105 17.99 -1.81 -8.40
CA VAL A 105 17.84 -3.27 -8.23
C VAL A 105 17.28 -3.90 -9.50
N ALA A 106 16.18 -3.36 -10.04
CA ALA A 106 15.48 -3.93 -11.19
C ALA A 106 16.36 -4.01 -12.44
N ASP A 107 17.15 -2.96 -12.70
CA ASP A 107 18.06 -2.88 -13.86
C ASP A 107 19.19 -3.93 -13.82
N ARG A 108 19.50 -4.45 -12.63
CA ARG A 108 20.60 -5.39 -12.41
C ARG A 108 20.18 -6.82 -12.21
N LEU A 109 18.89 -7.07 -11.94
CA LEU A 109 18.38 -8.41 -11.76
C LEU A 109 18.09 -9.09 -13.11
N PRO A 110 18.78 -10.22 -13.43
CA PRO A 110 18.60 -10.90 -14.71
C PRO A 110 17.23 -11.58 -14.83
N SER A 111 16.49 -11.71 -13.74
CA SER A 111 15.14 -12.29 -13.70
C SER A 111 14.04 -11.32 -14.09
N VAL A 112 14.30 -10.00 -14.17
CA VAL A 112 13.31 -8.97 -14.46
C VAL A 112 13.07 -8.83 -15.97
N ARG A 113 11.80 -8.68 -16.36
CA ARG A 113 11.33 -8.40 -17.72
C ARG A 113 10.34 -7.27 -17.73
N LEU A 114 10.73 -6.13 -18.27
CA LEU A 114 9.88 -4.95 -18.46
C LEU A 114 9.11 -5.04 -19.80
N GLY A 115 8.05 -4.23 -19.95
CA GLY A 115 7.22 -4.23 -21.16
C GLY A 115 6.38 -5.51 -21.35
N GLN A 116 6.21 -6.33 -20.31
CA GLN A 116 5.54 -7.62 -20.37
C GLN A 116 4.18 -7.56 -19.64
N GLN A 117 3.23 -6.84 -20.21
CA GLN A 117 1.88 -6.74 -19.67
C GLN A 117 1.12 -8.07 -19.83
N VAL A 118 0.90 -8.78 -18.74
CA VAL A 118 0.14 -10.04 -18.75
C VAL A 118 -1.36 -9.75 -18.98
N THR A 119 -1.94 -10.51 -19.93
CA THR A 119 -3.36 -10.40 -20.35
C THR A 119 -4.16 -11.66 -20.09
N GLY A 120 -3.52 -12.81 -19.86
CA GLY A 120 -4.18 -14.07 -19.56
C GLY A 120 -3.25 -15.03 -18.84
N VAL A 121 -3.83 -15.86 -17.98
CA VAL A 121 -3.15 -16.96 -17.30
C VAL A 121 -4.02 -18.19 -17.42
N GLU A 122 -3.42 -19.28 -17.89
CA GLU A 122 -4.02 -20.60 -17.98
C GLU A 122 -3.16 -21.64 -17.28
N ARG A 123 -3.73 -22.79 -16.92
CA ARG A 123 -3.00 -23.91 -16.36
C ARG A 123 -3.25 -25.15 -17.18
N GLY A 124 -2.17 -25.75 -17.69
CA GLY A 124 -2.22 -27.00 -18.44
C GLY A 124 -2.48 -28.22 -17.55
N ASP A 125 -2.82 -29.33 -18.18
CA ASP A 125 -3.02 -30.64 -17.51
C ASP A 125 -1.73 -31.16 -16.86
N ASP A 126 -0.55 -30.71 -17.37
CA ASP A 126 0.78 -31.01 -16.83
C ASP A 126 1.10 -30.20 -15.55
N GLY A 127 0.19 -29.34 -15.12
CA GLY A 127 0.34 -28.51 -13.94
C GLY A 127 1.17 -27.24 -14.17
N VAL A 128 1.53 -26.91 -15.40
CA VAL A 128 2.29 -25.71 -15.74
C VAL A 128 1.35 -24.54 -16.03
N TYR A 129 1.64 -23.39 -15.44
CA TYR A 129 0.96 -22.14 -15.74
C TYR A 129 1.58 -21.50 -16.99
N THR A 130 0.72 -20.99 -17.85
CA THR A 130 1.09 -20.22 -19.04
C THR A 130 0.54 -18.81 -18.91
N ALA A 131 1.41 -17.82 -18.79
CA ALA A 131 1.06 -16.41 -18.84
C ALA A 131 1.28 -15.86 -20.25
N THR A 132 0.27 -15.21 -20.82
CA THR A 132 0.31 -14.55 -22.13
C THR A 132 0.36 -13.04 -21.94
N THR A 133 1.16 -12.35 -22.75
CA THR A 133 1.32 -10.89 -22.69
C THR A 133 0.64 -10.18 -23.86
N THR A 134 0.50 -8.85 -23.78
CA THR A 134 -0.02 -8.02 -24.88
C THR A 134 0.81 -8.14 -26.16
N ALA A 135 2.11 -8.43 -26.07
CA ALA A 135 2.99 -8.66 -27.22
C ALA A 135 2.80 -10.06 -27.85
N GLY A 136 2.02 -10.94 -27.22
CA GLY A 136 1.83 -12.32 -27.63
C GLY A 136 2.92 -13.27 -27.15
N ASP A 137 3.84 -12.79 -26.31
CA ASP A 137 4.83 -13.65 -25.66
C ASP A 137 4.15 -14.57 -24.65
N THR A 138 4.70 -15.77 -24.47
CA THR A 138 4.23 -16.73 -23.49
C THR A 138 5.35 -17.11 -22.52
N TRP A 139 4.99 -17.12 -21.24
CA TRP A 139 5.88 -17.47 -20.13
C TRP A 139 5.31 -18.65 -19.36
N HIS A 140 6.14 -19.64 -19.05
CA HIS A 140 5.69 -20.88 -18.43
C HIS A 140 6.35 -21.06 -17.06
N ALA A 141 5.55 -21.40 -16.05
CA ALA A 141 6.06 -21.61 -14.69
C ALA A 141 5.24 -22.64 -13.91
N ARG A 142 5.87 -23.25 -12.91
CA ARG A 142 5.20 -24.16 -11.98
C ARG A 142 4.38 -23.43 -10.92
N ARG A 143 4.78 -22.19 -10.60
CA ARG A 143 4.16 -21.37 -9.54
C ARG A 143 4.06 -19.91 -9.98
N LEU A 144 3.08 -19.22 -9.40
CA LEU A 144 2.85 -17.78 -9.64
C LEU A 144 2.97 -17.00 -8.34
N VAL A 145 3.49 -15.77 -8.42
CA VAL A 145 3.37 -14.77 -7.36
C VAL A 145 2.74 -13.49 -7.92
N LEU A 146 1.60 -13.12 -7.35
CA LEU A 146 0.83 -11.95 -7.78
C LEU A 146 1.25 -10.75 -6.94
N GLY A 147 2.00 -9.83 -7.53
CA GLY A 147 2.39 -8.54 -6.95
C GLY A 147 1.86 -7.37 -7.77
N VAL A 148 0.63 -7.47 -8.23
CA VAL A 148 -0.01 -6.51 -9.16
C VAL A 148 -0.41 -5.19 -8.54
N GLY A 149 -0.22 -5.05 -7.22
CA GLY A 149 -0.53 -3.83 -6.47
C GLY A 149 -2.02 -3.58 -6.31
N THR A 150 -2.33 -2.34 -5.96
CA THR A 150 -3.70 -1.85 -5.71
C THR A 150 -4.07 -0.77 -6.72
N ARG A 151 -5.37 -0.54 -6.90
CA ARG A 151 -5.90 0.50 -7.79
C ARG A 151 -6.48 1.66 -6.99
N PRO A 152 -6.41 2.91 -7.51
CA PRO A 152 -7.09 4.06 -6.93
C PRO A 152 -8.58 3.79 -6.70
N SER A 153 -9.07 4.13 -5.50
CA SER A 153 -10.48 3.98 -5.14
C SER A 153 -11.20 5.31 -5.32
N LEU A 154 -11.98 5.44 -6.37
CA LEU A 154 -12.79 6.63 -6.62
C LEU A 154 -14.22 6.43 -6.09
N PRO A 155 -14.83 7.43 -5.42
CA PRO A 155 -16.25 7.41 -5.09
C PRO A 155 -17.11 7.21 -6.34
N ASP A 156 -18.14 6.37 -6.25
CA ASP A 156 -18.99 6.04 -7.41
C ASP A 156 -19.71 7.28 -7.95
N SER A 157 -20.10 8.20 -7.07
CA SER A 157 -20.72 9.48 -7.47
C SER A 157 -19.79 10.33 -8.35
N VAL A 158 -18.49 10.40 -8.05
CA VAL A 158 -17.51 11.16 -8.86
C VAL A 158 -17.23 10.41 -10.17
N ARG A 159 -17.14 9.08 -10.13
CA ARG A 159 -16.97 8.27 -11.34
C ARG A 159 -18.15 8.44 -12.30
N ALA A 160 -19.37 8.43 -11.78
CA ALA A 160 -20.60 8.62 -12.57
C ALA A 160 -20.74 10.05 -13.12
N ALA A 161 -20.28 11.07 -12.36
CA ALA A 161 -20.29 12.46 -12.80
C ALA A 161 -19.35 12.71 -14.00
N GLY A 162 -18.28 11.92 -14.12
CA GLY A 162 -17.21 12.17 -15.08
C GLY A 162 -16.39 13.43 -14.74
N GLY A 163 -15.85 14.11 -15.76
CA GLY A 163 -15.03 15.30 -15.57
C GLY A 163 -13.59 15.02 -15.17
N PRO A 164 -12.75 16.04 -14.92
CA PRO A 164 -11.30 15.92 -14.75
C PRO A 164 -10.85 15.78 -13.29
N ALA A 165 -11.62 15.11 -12.42
CA ALA A 165 -11.18 14.80 -11.05
C ALA A 165 -9.89 14.00 -11.07
N VAL A 166 -9.01 14.25 -10.11
CA VAL A 166 -7.68 13.65 -10.01
C VAL A 166 -7.61 12.80 -8.74
N HIS A 167 -7.25 11.53 -8.88
CA HIS A 167 -6.79 10.79 -7.70
C HIS A 167 -5.38 11.26 -7.31
N THR A 168 -5.03 11.24 -6.02
CA THR A 168 -3.68 11.65 -5.57
C THR A 168 -2.55 10.90 -6.29
N ALA A 169 -2.79 9.67 -6.76
CA ALA A 169 -1.84 8.90 -7.57
C ALA A 169 -1.37 9.63 -8.85
N ASP A 170 -2.16 10.59 -9.35
CA ASP A 170 -1.92 11.34 -10.59
C ASP A 170 -1.79 12.86 -10.32
N TYR A 171 -1.45 13.24 -9.08
CA TYR A 171 -1.45 14.65 -8.67
C TYR A 171 -0.39 15.47 -9.40
N LEU A 172 0.88 15.05 -9.41
CA LEU A 172 1.97 15.85 -10.00
C LEU A 172 1.74 16.22 -11.47
N PRO A 173 1.32 15.31 -12.36
CA PRO A 173 0.98 15.66 -13.73
C PRO A 173 -0.19 16.67 -13.83
N ALA A 174 -1.10 16.68 -12.86
CA ALA A 174 -2.25 17.56 -12.84
C ALA A 174 -2.03 18.89 -12.08
N ARG A 175 -0.93 19.02 -11.33
CA ARG A 175 -0.64 20.10 -10.39
C ARG A 175 -0.82 21.50 -11.02
N GLU A 176 -0.18 21.77 -12.15
CA GLU A 176 -0.27 23.08 -12.82
C GLU A 176 -1.69 23.41 -13.27
N ARG A 177 -2.45 22.40 -13.74
CA ARG A 177 -3.85 22.58 -14.11
C ARG A 177 -4.70 22.92 -12.89
N LEU A 178 -4.48 22.22 -11.78
CA LEU A 178 -5.19 22.48 -10.51
C LEU A 178 -4.89 23.88 -9.99
N GLN A 179 -3.64 24.35 -10.03
CA GLN A 179 -3.24 25.68 -9.58
C GLN A 179 -3.85 26.84 -10.40
N ARG A 180 -4.43 26.56 -11.57
CA ARG A 180 -5.20 27.52 -12.37
C ARG A 180 -6.69 27.56 -12.04
N CYS A 181 -7.16 26.66 -11.19
CA CYS A 181 -8.55 26.62 -10.71
C CYS A 181 -8.82 27.80 -9.77
N ARG A 182 -10.08 28.15 -9.59
CA ARG A 182 -10.52 29.16 -8.59
C ARG A 182 -10.78 28.53 -7.23
N THR A 183 -11.26 27.31 -7.23
CA THR A 183 -11.49 26.53 -6.01
C THR A 183 -10.94 25.14 -6.20
N ILE A 184 -10.07 24.71 -5.30
CA ILE A 184 -9.50 23.36 -5.29
C ILE A 184 -10.00 22.65 -4.03
N THR A 185 -10.64 21.49 -4.22
CA THR A 185 -11.09 20.65 -3.10
C THR A 185 -10.27 19.37 -3.04
N VAL A 186 -9.64 19.13 -1.90
CA VAL A 186 -8.96 17.87 -1.56
C VAL A 186 -9.87 17.05 -0.64
N VAL A 187 -10.16 15.80 -1.02
CA VAL A 187 -11.02 14.90 -0.25
C VAL A 187 -10.20 13.73 0.29
N GLY A 188 -10.17 13.57 1.60
CA GLY A 188 -9.47 12.48 2.29
C GLY A 188 -8.65 12.95 3.48
N SER A 189 -8.26 12.01 4.38
CA SER A 189 -7.50 12.30 5.60
C SER A 189 -6.24 11.43 5.75
N GLY A 190 -5.80 10.78 4.70
CA GLY A 190 -4.56 10.00 4.72
C GLY A 190 -3.37 10.83 4.28
N GLN A 191 -2.16 10.22 4.36
CA GLN A 191 -0.88 10.84 4.01
C GLN A 191 -0.91 11.54 2.64
N SER A 192 -1.38 10.88 1.58
CA SER A 192 -1.40 11.45 0.23
C SER A 192 -2.28 12.70 0.10
N ALA A 193 -3.43 12.73 0.79
CA ALA A 193 -4.28 13.92 0.81
C ALA A 193 -3.61 15.07 1.54
N ALA A 194 -2.94 14.78 2.67
CA ALA A 194 -2.20 15.78 3.45
C ALA A 194 -0.99 16.34 2.68
N GLU A 195 -0.25 15.51 1.97
CA GLU A 195 0.86 15.93 1.11
C GLU A 195 0.40 16.86 -0.01
N VAL A 196 -0.70 16.52 -0.70
CA VAL A 196 -1.29 17.36 -1.74
C VAL A 196 -1.80 18.67 -1.14
N TYR A 197 -2.49 18.61 0.00
CA TYR A 197 -2.94 19.82 0.68
C TYR A 197 -1.78 20.73 1.07
N HIS A 198 -0.71 20.17 1.66
CA HIS A 198 0.49 20.93 2.04
C HIS A 198 1.16 21.59 0.83
N ASP A 199 1.33 20.88 -0.27
CA ASP A 199 1.93 21.40 -1.50
C ASP A 199 1.10 22.55 -2.11
N LEU A 200 -0.22 22.40 -2.17
CA LEU A 200 -1.11 23.45 -2.64
C LEU A 200 -1.14 24.65 -1.65
N LEU A 201 -1.15 24.39 -0.34
CA LEU A 201 -1.10 25.45 0.65
C LEU A 201 0.22 26.26 0.55
N ALA A 202 1.35 25.58 0.34
CA ALA A 202 2.64 26.24 0.18
C ALA A 202 2.70 27.11 -1.08
N ALA A 203 2.03 26.70 -2.16
CA ALA A 203 1.97 27.46 -3.41
C ALA A 203 0.93 28.60 -3.39
N SER A 204 0.03 28.64 -2.40
CA SER A 204 -1.10 29.58 -2.37
C SER A 204 -0.74 31.08 -2.41
N PRO A 205 0.43 31.54 -1.92
CA PRO A 205 0.82 32.95 -2.06
C PRO A 205 1.00 33.43 -3.51
N ASP A 206 1.37 32.51 -4.40
CA ASP A 206 1.66 32.80 -5.81
C ASP A 206 0.46 32.55 -6.74
N HIS A 207 -0.68 32.11 -6.17
CA HIS A 207 -1.87 31.72 -6.91
C HIS A 207 -3.16 32.29 -6.32
N ASP A 208 -4.21 32.37 -7.14
CA ASP A 208 -5.51 32.95 -6.74
C ASP A 208 -6.60 31.86 -6.65
N TYR A 209 -6.43 30.88 -5.78
CA TYR A 209 -7.45 29.85 -5.51
C TYR A 209 -7.87 29.80 -4.05
N ASP A 210 -9.10 29.38 -3.83
CA ASP A 210 -9.61 28.92 -2.55
C ASP A 210 -9.29 27.44 -2.40
N LEU A 211 -8.70 27.04 -1.26
CA LEU A 211 -8.30 25.65 -1.00
C LEU A 211 -9.22 25.05 0.07
N VAL A 212 -9.91 23.96 -0.27
CA VAL A 212 -10.79 23.25 0.65
C VAL A 212 -10.25 21.85 0.93
N TRP A 213 -10.21 21.44 2.20
CA TRP A 213 -9.81 20.08 2.59
C TRP A 213 -10.92 19.42 3.39
N LEU A 214 -11.51 18.38 2.81
CA LEU A 214 -12.67 17.66 3.36
C LEU A 214 -12.30 16.24 3.76
N THR A 215 -12.83 15.79 4.88
CA THR A 215 -12.75 14.38 5.27
C THR A 215 -13.95 13.91 6.04
N ARG A 216 -14.39 12.67 5.78
CA ARG A 216 -15.39 11.97 6.60
C ARG A 216 -14.86 11.53 7.98
N SER A 217 -13.52 11.56 8.17
CA SER A 217 -12.92 11.27 9.48
C SER A 217 -13.29 12.37 10.46
N PRO A 218 -13.48 12.04 11.77
CA PRO A 218 -13.83 13.03 12.79
C PRO A 218 -12.71 14.01 13.09
N ARG A 219 -11.52 13.78 12.58
CA ARG A 219 -10.34 14.64 12.74
C ARG A 219 -9.25 14.30 11.73
N TYR A 220 -8.32 15.20 11.52
CA TYR A 220 -7.02 14.93 10.87
C TYR A 220 -6.10 14.37 11.96
N PHE A 221 -5.85 13.06 11.95
CA PHE A 221 -5.09 12.40 13.01
C PHE A 221 -3.76 11.83 12.48
N PRO A 222 -2.71 11.87 13.32
CA PRO A 222 -1.43 11.28 12.96
C PRO A 222 -1.51 9.75 13.03
N MET A 223 -0.59 9.08 12.32
CA MET A 223 -0.35 7.65 12.54
C MET A 223 0.23 7.41 13.94
N GLU A 224 -0.13 6.27 14.51
CA GLU A 224 0.33 5.87 15.84
C GLU A 224 1.67 5.14 15.75
N TYR A 225 2.77 5.88 15.98
CA TYR A 225 4.15 5.36 15.91
C TYR A 225 4.79 5.09 17.28
N THR A 226 4.03 4.71 18.29
CA THR A 226 4.65 4.31 19.55
C THR A 226 5.34 2.96 19.40
N LYS A 227 6.42 2.74 20.16
CA LYS A 227 7.20 1.48 20.04
C LYS A 227 6.35 0.23 20.32
N LEU A 228 5.39 0.33 21.25
CA LEU A 228 4.48 -0.78 21.55
C LEU A 228 3.43 -0.99 20.45
N THR A 229 2.97 0.05 19.77
CA THR A 229 2.06 -0.12 18.62
C THR A 229 2.80 -0.65 17.40
N LEU A 230 4.08 -0.32 17.22
CA LEU A 230 4.91 -0.89 16.16
C LEU A 230 5.16 -2.40 16.31
N GLU A 231 5.06 -2.97 17.53
CA GLU A 231 5.12 -4.43 17.73
C GLU A 231 3.94 -5.18 17.09
N LEU A 232 2.85 -4.48 16.73
CA LEU A 232 1.76 -5.04 15.93
C LEU A 232 2.18 -5.28 14.46
N THR A 233 3.29 -4.69 14.01
CA THR A 233 3.94 -5.01 12.74
C THR A 233 4.94 -6.13 12.97
N SER A 234 4.44 -7.35 13.22
CA SER A 234 5.26 -8.51 13.57
C SER A 234 4.68 -9.82 13.03
N PRO A 235 5.53 -10.85 12.82
CA PRO A 235 5.07 -12.16 12.38
C PRO A 235 4.04 -12.80 13.31
N GLU A 236 4.25 -12.69 14.63
CA GLU A 236 3.31 -13.23 15.61
C GLU A 236 1.97 -12.51 15.63
N TYR A 237 1.94 -11.20 15.41
CA TYR A 237 0.66 -10.49 15.29
C TYR A 237 -0.09 -10.91 14.03
N SER A 238 0.61 -11.05 12.91
CA SER A 238 0.02 -11.56 11.66
C SER A 238 -0.57 -12.96 11.85
N THR A 239 0.16 -13.86 12.51
CA THR A 239 -0.32 -15.20 12.86
C THR A 239 -1.55 -15.17 13.79
N TYR A 240 -1.51 -14.30 14.80
CA TYR A 240 -2.64 -14.10 15.71
C TYR A 240 -3.88 -13.58 14.94
N PHE A 241 -3.69 -12.59 14.09
CA PHE A 241 -4.76 -11.99 13.29
C PHE A 241 -5.42 -13.02 12.36
N GLN A 242 -4.62 -13.85 11.68
CA GLN A 242 -5.13 -14.94 10.84
C GLN A 242 -6.01 -15.93 11.61
N GLY A 243 -5.67 -16.24 12.85
CA GLY A 243 -6.42 -17.16 13.71
C GLY A 243 -7.75 -16.61 14.22
N LEU A 244 -8.05 -15.33 14.00
CA LEU A 244 -9.28 -14.70 14.47
C LEU A 244 -10.47 -14.97 13.55
N PRO A 245 -11.71 -14.99 14.10
CA PRO A 245 -12.92 -15.03 13.28
C PRO A 245 -13.02 -13.85 12.31
N ASP A 246 -13.60 -14.06 11.12
CA ASP A 246 -13.71 -13.06 10.05
C ASP A 246 -14.32 -11.74 10.52
N ALA A 247 -15.40 -11.79 11.31
CA ALA A 247 -16.04 -10.59 11.87
C ALA A 247 -15.11 -9.80 12.79
N THR A 248 -14.23 -10.50 13.55
CA THR A 248 -13.24 -9.87 14.41
C THR A 248 -12.14 -9.22 13.58
N ARG A 249 -11.64 -9.91 12.54
CA ARG A 249 -10.65 -9.34 11.60
C ARG A 249 -11.19 -8.08 10.93
N ALA A 250 -12.42 -8.15 10.40
CA ALA A 250 -13.07 -6.99 9.78
C ALA A 250 -13.25 -5.80 10.73
N ARG A 251 -13.56 -6.05 12.01
CA ARG A 251 -13.63 -5.02 13.05
C ARG A 251 -12.25 -4.40 13.31
N LEU A 252 -11.23 -5.24 13.53
CA LEU A 252 -9.87 -4.78 13.80
C LEU A 252 -9.28 -3.94 12.65
N LEU A 253 -9.50 -4.32 11.39
CA LEU A 253 -9.07 -3.52 10.24
C LEU A 253 -9.67 -2.11 10.23
N ARG A 254 -10.89 -1.93 10.76
CA ARG A 254 -11.48 -0.59 10.91
C ARG A 254 -10.91 0.17 12.10
N GLU A 255 -10.73 -0.49 13.24
CA GLU A 255 -10.24 0.11 14.49
C GLU A 255 -8.75 0.48 14.40
N GLN A 256 -7.96 -0.30 13.68
CA GLN A 256 -6.51 -0.14 13.55
C GLN A 256 -6.09 0.78 12.39
N ARG A 257 -7.02 1.49 11.77
CA ARG A 257 -6.69 2.38 10.63
C ARG A 257 -5.65 3.45 10.98
N SER A 258 -5.64 3.94 12.21
CA SER A 258 -4.64 4.92 12.68
C SER A 258 -3.20 4.38 12.69
N LEU A 259 -3.01 3.05 12.67
CA LEU A 259 -1.69 2.44 12.65
C LEU A 259 -0.98 2.55 11.29
N TYR A 260 -1.72 2.74 10.18
CA TYR A 260 -1.16 2.67 8.83
C TYR A 260 -1.84 3.58 7.78
N LYS A 261 -2.92 4.26 8.12
CA LYS A 261 -3.69 5.15 7.20
C LYS A 261 -3.83 6.59 7.71
N GLY A 262 -3.10 6.96 8.75
CA GLY A 262 -3.02 8.33 9.26
C GLY A 262 -2.04 9.21 8.45
N ILE A 263 -1.78 10.40 8.97
CA ILE A 263 -0.79 11.35 8.46
C ILE A 263 0.47 11.22 9.33
N SER A 264 1.67 11.35 8.78
CA SER A 264 2.86 11.42 9.62
C SER A 264 2.79 12.65 10.56
N GLY A 265 3.20 12.49 11.83
CA GLY A 265 3.17 13.59 12.79
C GLY A 265 3.92 14.82 12.28
N GLU A 266 5.09 14.61 11.67
CA GLU A 266 5.90 15.66 11.07
C GLU A 266 5.14 16.46 9.98
N LEU A 267 4.32 15.81 9.16
CA LEU A 267 3.53 16.50 8.15
C LEU A 267 2.34 17.26 8.77
N VAL A 268 1.73 16.73 9.83
CA VAL A 268 0.70 17.46 10.59
C VAL A 268 1.28 18.75 11.15
N ASP A 269 2.46 18.67 11.77
CA ASP A 269 3.17 19.83 12.32
C ASP A 269 3.57 20.81 11.20
N ALA A 270 4.12 20.32 10.10
CA ALA A 270 4.49 21.15 8.94
C ALA A 270 3.31 21.90 8.34
N ILE A 271 2.13 21.27 8.23
CA ILE A 271 0.90 21.93 7.78
C ILE A 271 0.49 23.04 8.75
N SER A 272 0.51 22.77 10.05
CA SER A 272 0.15 23.74 11.09
C SER A 272 1.10 24.95 11.08
N ASP A 273 2.41 24.70 11.03
CA ASP A 273 3.43 25.74 10.98
C ASP A 273 3.35 26.58 9.69
N LEU A 274 3.01 25.94 8.57
CA LEU A 274 2.82 26.65 7.30
C LEU A 274 1.62 27.60 7.40
N HIS A 275 0.48 27.17 7.95
CA HIS A 275 -0.66 28.04 8.22
C HIS A 275 -0.29 29.24 9.07
N TYR A 276 0.44 29.00 10.17
CA TYR A 276 0.88 30.06 11.06
C TYR A 276 1.81 31.05 10.33
N ARG A 277 2.81 30.54 9.61
CA ARG A 277 3.79 31.35 8.86
C ARG A 277 3.11 32.24 7.81
N LEU A 278 2.21 31.68 7.00
CA LEU A 278 1.48 32.41 5.97
C LEU A 278 0.63 33.53 6.57
N ARG A 279 -0.02 33.28 7.71
CA ARG A 279 -0.81 34.29 8.43
C ARG A 279 0.08 35.44 8.93
N VAL A 280 1.25 35.14 9.53
CA VAL A 280 2.20 36.16 10.02
C VAL A 280 2.77 36.99 8.88
N GLN A 281 3.00 36.39 7.72
CA GLN A 281 3.49 37.07 6.52
C GLN A 281 2.43 37.91 5.78
N GLY A 282 1.20 37.95 6.27
CA GLY A 282 0.11 38.70 5.64
C GLY A 282 -0.53 37.97 4.44
N HIS A 283 -0.10 36.74 4.15
CA HIS A 283 -0.67 35.87 3.14
C HIS A 283 -1.71 34.94 3.75
N GLY A 284 -2.65 35.47 4.54
CA GLY A 284 -3.70 34.65 5.15
C GLY A 284 -4.38 33.76 4.10
N PRO A 285 -4.10 32.41 4.07
CA PRO A 285 -4.58 31.58 3.00
C PRO A 285 -6.11 31.50 3.02
N ARG A 286 -6.72 31.60 1.85
CA ARG A 286 -8.15 31.32 1.68
C ARG A 286 -8.33 29.81 1.69
N THR A 287 -8.48 29.27 2.89
CA THR A 287 -8.60 27.81 3.06
C THR A 287 -9.68 27.45 4.07
N THR A 288 -10.33 26.33 3.83
CA THR A 288 -11.36 25.74 4.68
C THR A 288 -11.06 24.27 4.92
N LEU A 289 -10.96 23.88 6.18
CA LEU A 289 -10.77 22.49 6.58
C LEU A 289 -12.05 22.02 7.29
N VAL A 290 -12.65 20.93 6.79
CA VAL A 290 -13.88 20.37 7.40
C VAL A 290 -13.72 18.87 7.59
N THR A 291 -13.90 18.45 8.82
CA THR A 291 -13.96 17.02 9.22
C THR A 291 -15.41 16.55 9.25
N ASN A 292 -15.64 15.26 9.58
CA ASN A 292 -16.98 14.67 9.69
C ASN A 292 -17.86 14.93 8.45
N THR A 293 -17.25 15.05 7.28
CA THR A 293 -17.96 15.44 6.05
C THR A 293 -17.83 14.34 5.01
N SER A 294 -18.95 13.70 4.72
CA SER A 294 -19.10 12.65 3.73
C SER A 294 -19.49 13.23 2.36
N LEU A 295 -18.79 12.83 1.29
CA LEU A 295 -19.17 13.13 -0.08
C LEU A 295 -20.29 12.16 -0.50
N THR A 296 -21.52 12.65 -0.58
CA THR A 296 -22.72 11.87 -0.88
C THR A 296 -23.10 11.88 -2.36
N GLY A 297 -22.70 12.94 -3.09
CA GLY A 297 -22.97 13.07 -4.52
C GLY A 297 -21.99 13.99 -5.22
N ALA A 298 -21.90 13.87 -6.54
CA ALA A 298 -21.17 14.79 -7.41
C ALA A 298 -21.84 14.89 -8.77
N THR A 299 -21.85 16.10 -9.35
CA THR A 299 -22.20 16.33 -10.75
C THR A 299 -21.15 17.23 -11.42
N TRP A 300 -20.93 17.04 -12.71
CA TRP A 300 -20.02 17.84 -13.51
C TRP A 300 -20.77 18.58 -14.61
N ASP A 301 -20.68 19.91 -14.66
CA ASP A 301 -21.42 20.74 -15.61
C ASP A 301 -20.61 21.12 -16.88
N GLY A 302 -19.42 20.53 -17.05
CA GLY A 302 -18.47 20.87 -18.11
C GLY A 302 -17.40 21.87 -17.68
N ARG A 303 -17.54 22.50 -16.49
CA ARG A 303 -16.61 23.51 -15.97
C ARG A 303 -16.24 23.29 -14.49
N ALA A 304 -17.19 22.90 -13.67
CA ALA A 304 -16.98 22.68 -12.23
C ALA A 304 -17.80 21.49 -11.73
N TYR A 305 -17.39 20.96 -10.60
CA TYR A 305 -18.17 20.00 -9.83
C TYR A 305 -19.12 20.73 -8.87
N ASP A 306 -20.34 20.27 -8.80
CA ASP A 306 -21.24 20.53 -7.68
C ASP A 306 -21.24 19.28 -6.81
N LEU A 307 -20.63 19.39 -5.62
CA LEU A 307 -20.48 18.32 -4.65
C LEU A 307 -21.63 18.39 -3.64
N ALA A 308 -22.35 17.27 -3.46
CA ALA A 308 -23.29 17.11 -2.36
C ALA A 308 -22.54 16.52 -1.17
N LEU A 309 -22.67 17.14 -0.01
CA LEU A 309 -21.92 16.86 1.20
C LEU A 309 -22.87 16.71 2.38
N HIS A 310 -22.56 15.80 3.28
CA HIS A 310 -23.28 15.61 4.55
C HIS A 310 -22.30 15.72 5.70
N HIS A 311 -22.61 16.54 6.70
CA HIS A 311 -21.83 16.67 7.93
C HIS A 311 -22.40 15.77 9.01
N ASP A 312 -21.66 14.69 9.33
CA ASP A 312 -22.16 13.57 10.15
C ASP A 312 -22.49 13.96 11.61
N GLU A 313 -21.82 14.98 12.21
CA GLU A 313 -22.07 15.39 13.61
C GLU A 313 -23.24 16.39 13.75
N THR A 314 -23.46 17.25 12.76
CA THR A 314 -24.56 18.22 12.80
C THR A 314 -25.80 17.76 12.06
N ASP A 315 -25.71 16.63 11.35
CA ASP A 315 -26.79 16.08 10.50
C ASP A 315 -27.26 17.09 9.46
N GLU A 316 -26.30 17.80 8.83
CA GLU A 316 -26.58 18.87 7.86
C GLU A 316 -26.10 18.51 6.48
N ASP A 317 -26.99 18.65 5.47
CA ASP A 317 -26.65 18.58 4.06
C ASP A 317 -26.23 19.95 3.56
N PHE A 318 -25.16 20.01 2.77
CA PHE A 318 -24.72 21.22 2.11
C PHE A 318 -24.08 20.93 0.76
N ALA A 319 -23.81 21.94 -0.02
CA ALA A 319 -23.18 21.83 -1.33
C ALA A 319 -21.92 22.67 -1.42
N LEU A 320 -20.97 22.19 -2.21
CA LEU A 320 -19.74 22.91 -2.52
C LEU A 320 -19.48 22.85 -4.02
N ARG A 321 -19.26 24.03 -4.62
CA ARG A 321 -18.85 24.12 -6.00
C ARG A 321 -17.33 24.24 -6.10
N THR A 322 -16.71 23.41 -6.94
CA THR A 322 -15.23 23.37 -7.10
C THR A 322 -14.86 23.03 -8.55
N ASP A 323 -13.89 23.72 -9.12
CA ASP A 323 -13.37 23.45 -10.46
C ASP A 323 -12.08 22.62 -10.46
N GLY A 324 -11.45 22.44 -9.30
CA GLY A 324 -10.37 21.49 -9.06
C GLY A 324 -10.76 20.45 -7.99
N LEU A 325 -10.83 19.17 -8.33
CA LEU A 325 -11.18 18.10 -7.38
C LEU A 325 -10.04 17.06 -7.30
N VAL A 326 -9.47 16.89 -6.10
CA VAL A 326 -8.43 15.91 -5.81
C VAL A 326 -8.95 14.90 -4.79
N LEU A 327 -8.79 13.62 -5.09
CA LEU A 327 -9.33 12.50 -4.32
C LEU A 327 -8.19 11.72 -3.67
N GLY A 328 -7.97 11.93 -2.38
CA GLY A 328 -7.11 11.11 -1.50
C GLY A 328 -7.92 10.00 -0.84
N THR A 329 -8.70 9.27 -1.63
CA THR A 329 -9.70 8.29 -1.14
C THR A 329 -9.15 6.87 -0.99
N GLY A 330 -7.82 6.72 -1.15
CA GLY A 330 -7.09 5.47 -0.94
C GLY A 330 -7.15 4.53 -2.12
N TYR A 331 -6.79 3.29 -1.85
CA TYR A 331 -6.62 2.24 -2.85
C TYR A 331 -7.38 0.98 -2.43
N ARG A 332 -7.64 0.11 -3.40
CA ARG A 332 -8.22 -1.22 -3.18
C ARG A 332 -7.48 -2.28 -3.98
N ALA A 333 -7.34 -3.47 -3.41
CA ALA A 333 -6.90 -4.64 -4.13
C ALA A 333 -8.07 -5.19 -4.97
N GLU A 334 -7.78 -5.57 -6.20
CA GLU A 334 -8.73 -6.23 -7.10
C GLU A 334 -8.08 -7.47 -7.68
N LEU A 335 -8.85 -8.56 -7.80
CA LEU A 335 -8.39 -9.74 -8.52
C LEU A 335 -8.36 -9.41 -10.01
N PRO A 336 -7.19 -9.49 -10.68
CA PRO A 336 -7.10 -9.14 -12.08
C PRO A 336 -7.87 -10.09 -12.99
N ALA A 337 -8.53 -9.57 -14.03
CA ALA A 337 -9.28 -10.37 -15.00
C ALA A 337 -8.42 -11.38 -15.78
N PHE A 338 -7.11 -11.14 -15.90
CA PHE A 338 -6.21 -12.10 -16.55
C PHE A 338 -6.10 -13.45 -15.80
N LEU A 339 -6.60 -13.54 -14.58
CA LEU A 339 -6.67 -14.76 -13.77
C LEU A 339 -7.98 -15.55 -13.98
N ASP A 340 -8.90 -15.08 -14.83
CA ASP A 340 -10.18 -15.75 -15.03
C ASP A 340 -10.03 -17.21 -15.51
N GLY A 341 -8.98 -17.52 -16.30
CA GLY A 341 -8.67 -18.88 -16.73
C GLY A 341 -8.22 -19.85 -15.63
N VAL A 342 -7.90 -19.33 -14.43
CA VAL A 342 -7.48 -20.13 -13.26
C VAL A 342 -8.25 -19.78 -11.98
N ARG A 343 -9.35 -19.03 -12.14
CA ARG A 343 -10.14 -18.50 -11.00
C ARG A 343 -10.72 -19.61 -10.12
N ASP A 344 -11.13 -20.72 -10.70
CA ASP A 344 -11.67 -21.90 -10.01
C ASP A 344 -10.64 -22.60 -9.10
N ARG A 345 -9.38 -22.32 -9.29
CA ARG A 345 -8.28 -22.83 -8.48
C ARG A 345 -7.91 -21.95 -7.30
N LEU A 346 -8.47 -20.74 -7.22
CA LEU A 346 -8.18 -19.77 -6.16
C LEU A 346 -9.17 -19.92 -5.02
N ARG A 347 -8.68 -19.86 -3.80
CA ARG A 347 -9.50 -19.72 -2.60
C ARG A 347 -9.93 -18.27 -2.47
N LEU A 348 -11.19 -18.02 -2.73
CA LEU A 348 -11.79 -16.69 -2.65
C LEU A 348 -12.84 -16.66 -1.54
N ASP A 349 -12.96 -15.52 -0.87
CA ASP A 349 -14.05 -15.26 0.08
C ASP A 349 -15.35 -14.83 -0.62
N GLY A 350 -16.39 -14.56 0.18
CA GLY A 350 -17.69 -14.13 -0.33
C GLY A 350 -17.69 -12.79 -1.08
N GLU A 351 -16.61 -12.00 -0.97
CA GLU A 351 -16.41 -10.74 -1.70
C GLU A 351 -15.47 -10.91 -2.91
N GLY A 352 -15.02 -12.14 -3.19
CA GLY A 352 -14.12 -12.46 -4.30
C GLY A 352 -12.66 -12.09 -4.04
N ARG A 353 -12.25 -11.90 -2.77
CA ARG A 353 -10.87 -11.59 -2.38
C ARG A 353 -10.05 -12.86 -2.16
N PRO A 354 -8.77 -12.91 -2.53
CA PRO A 354 -7.93 -14.11 -2.37
C PRO A 354 -7.64 -14.41 -0.90
N CYS A 355 -8.04 -15.58 -0.41
CA CYS A 355 -7.80 -16.05 0.96
C CYS A 355 -6.40 -16.66 1.09
N ALA A 356 -5.43 -15.87 1.53
CA ALA A 356 -4.07 -16.33 1.74
C ALA A 356 -3.93 -17.15 3.04
N ASP A 357 -3.16 -18.24 2.95
CA ASP A 357 -2.72 -19.00 4.14
C ASP A 357 -1.43 -18.42 4.73
N ALA A 358 -0.89 -19.09 5.76
CA ALA A 358 0.33 -18.64 6.45
C ALA A 358 1.58 -18.58 5.56
N SER A 359 1.57 -19.22 4.39
CA SER A 359 2.65 -19.14 3.40
C SER A 359 2.36 -18.12 2.29
N TYR A 360 1.29 -17.37 2.41
CA TYR A 360 0.75 -16.43 1.40
C TYR A 360 0.20 -17.11 0.13
N ALA A 361 0.01 -18.42 0.15
CA ALA A 361 -0.63 -19.14 -0.93
C ALA A 361 -2.14 -18.92 -0.93
N VAL A 362 -2.72 -18.79 -2.13
CA VAL A 362 -4.15 -18.52 -2.34
C VAL A 362 -4.84 -19.59 -3.19
N ASP A 363 -4.09 -20.55 -3.71
CA ASP A 363 -4.68 -21.66 -4.50
C ASP A 363 -5.19 -22.79 -3.59
N VAL A 364 -6.05 -23.64 -4.15
CA VAL A 364 -6.68 -24.75 -3.42
C VAL A 364 -5.67 -25.81 -2.94
N THR A 365 -4.48 -25.90 -3.54
CA THR A 365 -3.41 -26.81 -3.11
C THR A 365 -2.48 -26.19 -2.05
N GLY A 366 -2.50 -24.86 -1.91
CA GLY A 366 -1.65 -24.10 -1.01
C GLY A 366 -0.16 -24.06 -1.39
N ARG A 367 0.17 -24.21 -2.69
CA ARG A 367 1.57 -24.37 -3.13
C ARG A 367 1.90 -23.74 -4.48
N GLU A 368 0.91 -23.25 -5.22
CA GLU A 368 1.07 -22.91 -6.63
C GLU A 368 0.92 -21.42 -6.92
N VAL A 369 0.01 -20.72 -6.23
CA VAL A 369 -0.25 -19.30 -6.45
C VAL A 369 -0.16 -18.53 -5.14
N PHE A 370 0.74 -17.56 -5.10
CA PHE A 370 0.99 -16.71 -3.93
C PHE A 370 0.59 -15.26 -4.24
N VAL A 371 0.31 -14.49 -3.19
CA VAL A 371 -0.01 -13.07 -3.31
C VAL A 371 0.91 -12.22 -2.45
N GLN A 372 1.12 -10.98 -2.91
CA GLN A 372 1.78 -9.94 -2.14
C GLN A 372 0.96 -8.65 -2.20
N ASN A 373 0.59 -8.12 -1.04
CA ASN A 373 -0.23 -6.92 -0.84
C ASN A 373 -1.68 -7.04 -1.37
N ALA A 374 -2.26 -8.24 -1.33
CA ALA A 374 -3.69 -8.48 -1.58
C ALA A 374 -4.38 -9.19 -0.40
N GLU A 375 -3.62 -9.45 0.67
CA GLU A 375 -3.99 -10.27 1.82
C GLU A 375 -4.35 -9.48 3.09
N GLU A 376 -4.64 -8.17 3.01
CA GLU A 376 -4.96 -7.32 4.17
C GLU A 376 -6.09 -7.93 5.04
N HIS A 377 -7.12 -8.51 4.44
CA HIS A 377 -8.25 -9.10 5.16
C HIS A 377 -7.94 -10.43 5.86
N THR A 378 -6.85 -11.10 5.51
CA THR A 378 -6.38 -12.33 6.16
C THR A 378 -5.17 -12.11 7.07
N HIS A 379 -4.25 -11.19 6.73
CA HIS A 379 -2.99 -10.96 7.44
C HIS A 379 -2.97 -9.65 8.24
N GLY A 380 -4.00 -8.81 8.11
CA GLY A 380 -4.08 -7.54 8.82
C GLY A 380 -3.37 -6.40 8.09
N PHE A 381 -3.23 -5.29 8.79
CA PHE A 381 -2.69 -4.05 8.26
C PHE A 381 -1.20 -4.11 7.86
N VAL A 382 -0.52 -5.19 8.19
CA VAL A 382 0.89 -5.44 7.79
C VAL A 382 1.03 -5.78 6.30
N ALA A 383 -0.06 -6.11 5.60
CA ALA A 383 -0.01 -6.46 4.18
C ALA A 383 0.61 -5.35 3.30
N PRO A 384 0.24 -4.06 3.42
CA PRO A 384 0.88 -2.98 2.68
C PRO A 384 2.21 -2.50 3.27
N ASP A 385 2.65 -3.00 4.44
CA ASP A 385 3.85 -2.52 5.13
C ASP A 385 5.12 -3.01 4.44
N LEU A 386 6.01 -2.07 4.06
CA LEU A 386 7.30 -2.38 3.45
C LEU A 386 8.22 -3.16 4.40
N GLY A 387 8.15 -2.88 5.72
CA GLY A 387 8.95 -3.55 6.73
C GLY A 387 8.69 -5.06 6.82
N MET A 388 7.49 -5.50 6.43
CA MET A 388 7.13 -6.93 6.37
C MET A 388 7.37 -7.54 4.98
N GLY A 389 7.82 -6.76 3.99
CA GLY A 389 8.04 -7.23 2.62
C GLY A 389 9.09 -8.32 2.51
N ALA A 390 10.25 -8.12 3.13
CA ALA A 390 11.34 -9.10 3.13
C ALA A 390 10.96 -10.41 3.87
N HIS A 391 10.29 -10.31 5.03
CA HIS A 391 9.77 -11.47 5.77
C HIS A 391 8.78 -12.28 4.93
N ARG A 392 7.84 -11.63 4.24
CA ARG A 392 6.88 -12.27 3.35
C ARG A 392 7.57 -12.95 2.17
N SER A 393 8.51 -12.27 1.53
CA SER A 393 9.30 -12.82 0.43
C SER A 393 10.11 -14.05 0.86
N ALA A 394 10.75 -14.02 2.05
CA ALA A 394 11.44 -15.16 2.63
C ALA A 394 10.48 -16.33 2.89
N THR A 395 9.30 -16.06 3.44
CA THR A 395 8.26 -17.07 3.70
C THR A 395 7.79 -17.75 2.40
N ILE A 396 7.54 -16.95 1.35
CA ILE A 396 7.18 -17.48 0.02
C ILE A 396 8.30 -18.35 -0.55
N LEU A 397 9.57 -17.89 -0.50
CA LEU A 397 10.71 -18.67 -1.02
C LEU A 397 10.92 -19.97 -0.24
N ASN A 398 10.72 -19.97 1.08
CA ASN A 398 10.75 -21.19 1.88
C ASN A 398 9.66 -22.19 1.45
N ALA A 399 8.45 -21.70 1.15
CA ALA A 399 7.36 -22.53 0.63
C ALA A 399 7.64 -23.05 -0.80
N VAL A 400 8.19 -22.19 -1.67
CA VAL A 400 8.54 -22.56 -3.05
C VAL A 400 9.63 -23.61 -3.11
N THR A 401 10.67 -23.48 -2.29
CA THR A 401 11.82 -24.39 -2.24
C THR A 401 11.56 -25.65 -1.43
N GLY A 402 10.56 -25.63 -0.54
CA GLY A 402 10.28 -26.71 0.40
C GLY A 402 11.34 -26.87 1.49
N ARG A 403 12.20 -25.86 1.69
CA ARG A 403 13.25 -25.79 2.70
C ARG A 403 13.34 -24.39 3.31
N GLU A 404 13.99 -24.26 4.44
CA GLU A 404 14.31 -22.95 5.03
C GLU A 404 15.49 -22.32 4.25
N ALA A 405 15.16 -21.66 3.13
CA ALA A 405 16.14 -20.90 2.34
C ALA A 405 16.58 -19.64 3.09
N TYR A 406 15.63 -19.00 3.77
CA TYR A 406 15.84 -17.86 4.66
C TYR A 406 15.20 -18.15 6.01
N PRO A 407 15.96 -18.06 7.11
CA PRO A 407 15.37 -18.07 8.45
C PRO A 407 14.40 -16.91 8.61
N VAL A 408 13.23 -17.18 9.18
CA VAL A 408 12.25 -16.14 9.50
C VAL A 408 11.94 -16.16 10.98
N GLU A 409 11.94 -14.98 11.59
CA GLU A 409 11.59 -14.80 12.98
C GLU A 409 10.12 -15.16 13.21
N LYS A 410 9.86 -15.90 14.28
CA LYS A 410 8.49 -16.27 14.66
C LYS A 410 7.94 -15.42 15.80
N ARG A 411 8.85 -14.83 16.59
CA ARG A 411 8.51 -13.99 17.73
C ARG A 411 9.55 -12.90 17.91
N VAL A 412 9.14 -11.66 17.75
CA VAL A 412 9.96 -10.47 17.91
C VAL A 412 9.34 -9.46 18.88
N ALA A 413 8.01 -9.54 19.12
CA ALA A 413 7.31 -8.63 20.01
C ALA A 413 7.50 -8.99 21.49
N THR A 414 7.57 -7.98 22.34
CA THR A 414 7.50 -8.11 23.78
C THR A 414 6.10 -8.48 24.24
N GLN A 415 5.10 -7.92 23.54
CA GLN A 415 3.68 -8.18 23.81
C GLN A 415 3.30 -9.61 23.46
N THR A 416 2.29 -10.13 24.15
CA THR A 416 1.63 -11.40 23.81
C THR A 416 0.26 -11.09 23.25
N PHE A 417 -0.01 -11.56 22.03
CA PHE A 417 -1.29 -11.41 21.38
C PHE A 417 -2.23 -12.56 21.75
N GLY A 418 -3.45 -12.21 22.18
CA GLY A 418 -4.39 -13.16 22.75
C GLY A 418 -4.13 -13.45 24.23
N VAL A 419 -4.80 -14.46 24.77
CA VAL A 419 -4.68 -14.86 26.18
C VAL A 419 -3.54 -15.87 26.34
N PRO A 420 -2.45 -15.56 27.08
CA PRO A 420 -1.40 -16.50 27.37
C PRO A 420 -1.94 -17.77 28.04
N GLU A 421 -1.36 -18.94 27.74
CA GLU A 421 -1.86 -20.21 28.23
C GLU A 421 -1.86 -20.27 29.76
N HIS A 422 -0.82 -19.76 30.41
CA HIS A 422 -0.68 -19.73 31.87
C HIS A 422 -1.70 -18.79 32.58
N LEU A 423 -2.37 -17.89 31.85
CA LEU A 423 -3.42 -17.02 32.35
C LEU A 423 -4.83 -17.49 31.97
N ARG A 424 -4.95 -18.59 31.23
CA ARG A 424 -6.25 -19.18 30.92
C ARG A 424 -6.79 -19.85 32.17
N THR A 425 -7.65 -19.17 32.92
CA THR A 425 -8.45 -19.81 33.96
C THR A 425 -9.37 -20.83 33.30
N HIS A 426 -9.39 -22.08 33.80
CA HIS A 426 -10.43 -23.00 33.44
C HIS A 426 -11.76 -22.31 33.73
N ARG A 427 -12.56 -22.10 32.72
CA ARG A 427 -13.92 -21.58 32.85
C ARG A 427 -14.69 -22.60 33.68
N THR A 428 -14.81 -22.39 34.99
CA THR A 428 -15.86 -23.05 35.78
C THR A 428 -17.16 -22.58 35.13
N ALA A 429 -17.94 -23.54 34.63
CA ALA A 429 -19.24 -23.29 34.08
C ALA A 429 -20.03 -22.44 35.08
N HIS A 430 -20.44 -21.23 34.68
CA HIS A 430 -21.43 -20.47 35.46
C HIS A 430 -22.66 -21.36 35.59
N PRO A 431 -23.17 -21.62 36.80
CA PRO A 431 -24.48 -22.25 36.94
C PRO A 431 -25.49 -21.35 36.25
N GLN A 432 -26.28 -21.93 35.34
CA GLN A 432 -27.46 -21.24 34.82
C GLN A 432 -28.31 -20.84 36.03
N GLU A 433 -28.60 -19.55 36.19
CA GLU A 433 -29.65 -19.11 37.09
C GLU A 433 -30.96 -19.78 36.68
N VAL A 434 -31.38 -20.70 37.50
CA VAL A 434 -32.71 -21.28 37.41
C VAL A 434 -33.63 -20.19 37.85
N SER A 435 -34.30 -19.53 36.89
CA SER A 435 -35.42 -18.63 37.18
C SER A 435 -36.55 -19.42 37.84
N ALA A 436 -36.85 -19.09 39.08
CA ALA A 436 -38.08 -19.46 39.79
C ALA A 436 -39.17 -18.45 39.42
#